data_9753d6368e58782e1a788cb2c684ea24
#
_entry.id   9753d6368e58782e1a788cb2c684ea24
#
_cell.length_a   1.000
_cell.length_b   1.000
_cell.length_c   1.000
_cell.angle_alpha   90.00
_cell.angle_beta   90.00
_cell.angle_gamma   90.00
#
_symmetry.space_group_name_H-M   'P 1'
#
loop_
_entity.id
_entity.type
_entity.pdbx_description
1 polymer ?
#
loop_
_entity_poly.entity_id
_entity_poly.type
_entity_poly.pdbx_seq_one_letter_code
_entity_poly.pdbx_strand_id
1 'polypeptide(L)'
;MGDLVLELVAANAPITVKNFIDYANDGFYEGTIFHRVIDGFMIQGGGLTADMRDKANQKDPIKNEAENGLKNDRGTVAMARTQVVDSATSQFFINIDDNDFLNQTAPTAQGFGYAVFGKVTDGMATVDAIRKVRTGDSGMHQDVPAEAIT
;
A
#
# COMPACT_ATOMS: atom_id res chain seq x y z
N MET A 1 -7.61 -16.63 0.05
CA MET A 1 -6.63 -16.74 -1.06
C MET A 1 -5.25 -17.22 -0.61
N GLY A 2 -4.86 -17.03 0.59
CA GLY A 2 -3.57 -17.40 1.15
C GLY A 2 -2.95 -16.27 1.95
N ASP A 3 -1.81 -16.56 2.56
CA ASP A 3 -1.12 -15.61 3.42
C ASP A 3 -0.02 -14.87 2.65
N LEU A 4 0.25 -13.65 3.09
CA LEU A 4 1.39 -12.85 2.64
C LEU A 4 2.33 -12.66 3.82
N VAL A 5 3.62 -12.87 3.61
CA VAL A 5 4.66 -12.55 4.58
C VAL A 5 5.44 -11.36 4.08
N LEU A 6 5.50 -10.32 4.91
CA LEU A 6 6.22 -9.09 4.60
C LEU A 6 7.46 -8.99 5.49
N GLU A 7 8.59 -8.65 4.88
CA GLU A 7 9.79 -8.21 5.60
C GLU A 7 9.81 -6.68 5.60
N LEU A 8 9.80 -6.09 6.79
CA LEU A 8 9.81 -4.64 6.96
C LEU A 8 11.25 -4.16 7.19
N VAL A 9 11.60 -3.04 6.56
CA VAL A 9 12.97 -2.51 6.58
C VAL A 9 13.06 -1.25 7.45
N ALA A 10 12.99 -1.44 8.77
CA ALA A 10 12.98 -0.37 9.74
C ALA A 10 14.25 0.52 9.68
N ALA A 11 15.39 -0.03 9.27
CA ALA A 11 16.63 0.74 9.12
C ALA A 11 16.52 1.84 8.06
N ASN A 12 15.72 1.60 7.00
CA ASN A 12 15.56 2.52 5.88
C ASN A 12 14.28 3.39 6.00
N ALA A 13 13.26 2.89 6.72
CA ALA A 13 11.98 3.55 6.86
C ALA A 13 11.44 3.43 8.30
N PRO A 14 12.14 3.98 9.30
CA PRO A 14 11.80 3.76 10.71
C PRO A 14 10.42 4.30 11.08
N ILE A 15 10.03 5.47 10.59
CA ILE A 15 8.74 6.08 10.88
C ILE A 15 7.61 5.29 10.23
N THR A 16 7.78 4.93 8.97
CA THR A 16 6.78 4.19 8.19
C THR A 16 6.56 2.80 8.76
N VAL A 17 7.64 2.08 9.06
CA VAL A 17 7.56 0.73 9.66
C VAL A 17 6.86 0.77 11.01
N LYS A 18 7.24 1.73 11.88
CA LYS A 18 6.58 1.88 13.18
C LYS A 18 5.08 2.15 13.01
N ASN A 19 4.71 3.04 12.11
CA ASN A 19 3.32 3.38 11.82
C ASN A 19 2.53 2.13 11.38
N PHE A 20 3.07 1.36 10.45
CA PHE A 20 2.44 0.13 9.97
C PHE A 20 2.27 -0.90 11.08
N ILE A 21 3.30 -1.12 11.89
CA ILE A 21 3.27 -2.06 13.02
C ILE A 21 2.25 -1.62 14.07
N ASP A 22 2.19 -0.32 14.38
CA ASP A 22 1.22 0.22 15.34
C ASP A 22 -0.22 -0.06 14.88
N TYR A 23 -0.53 0.17 13.60
CA TYR A 23 -1.83 -0.18 13.05
C TYR A 23 -2.12 -1.69 13.12
N ALA A 24 -1.15 -2.52 12.78
CA ALA A 24 -1.30 -3.98 12.81
C ALA A 24 -1.55 -4.48 14.24
N ASN A 25 -0.79 -3.98 15.21
CA ASN A 25 -0.94 -4.37 16.62
C ASN A 25 -2.26 -3.89 17.23
N ASP A 26 -2.80 -2.78 16.76
CA ASP A 26 -4.12 -2.27 17.18
C ASP A 26 -5.29 -3.03 16.54
N GLY A 27 -5.02 -4.01 15.67
CA GLY A 27 -6.07 -4.73 14.93
C GLY A 27 -6.74 -3.88 13.84
N PHE A 28 -6.15 -2.75 13.47
CA PHE A 28 -6.76 -1.81 12.52
C PHE A 28 -7.00 -2.44 11.15
N TYR A 29 -6.07 -3.27 10.67
CA TYR A 29 -6.18 -3.87 9.34
C TYR A 29 -7.19 -5.01 9.25
N GLU A 30 -7.68 -5.51 10.37
CA GLU A 30 -8.73 -6.52 10.37
C GLU A 30 -10.00 -5.97 9.72
N GLY A 31 -10.55 -6.72 8.76
CA GLY A 31 -11.73 -6.31 8.01
C GLY A 31 -11.49 -5.26 6.93
N THR A 32 -10.26 -4.82 6.72
CA THR A 32 -9.92 -4.00 5.56
C THR A 32 -9.73 -4.87 4.32
N ILE A 33 -9.88 -4.26 3.14
CA ILE A 33 -9.81 -4.95 1.86
C ILE A 33 -8.73 -4.34 0.97
N PHE A 34 -8.31 -5.09 -0.05
CA PHE A 34 -7.64 -4.54 -1.21
C PHE A 34 -8.71 -3.92 -2.11
N HIS A 35 -8.90 -2.62 -1.98
CA HIS A 35 -9.99 -1.89 -2.65
C HIS A 35 -9.61 -1.36 -4.02
N ARG A 36 -8.34 -1.42 -4.39
CA ARG A 36 -7.85 -0.98 -5.71
C ARG A 36 -6.81 -1.97 -6.23
N VAL A 37 -7.14 -2.57 -7.37
CA VAL A 37 -6.29 -3.59 -8.01
C VAL A 37 -6.14 -3.24 -9.48
N ILE A 38 -4.91 -2.99 -9.91
CA ILE A 38 -4.58 -2.73 -11.31
C ILE A 38 -3.48 -3.70 -11.72
N ASP A 39 -3.82 -4.65 -12.61
CA ASP A 39 -2.86 -5.61 -13.14
C ASP A 39 -1.74 -4.87 -13.89
N GLY A 40 -0.50 -5.33 -13.69
CA GLY A 40 0.68 -4.68 -14.26
C GLY A 40 1.12 -3.41 -13.52
N PHE A 41 0.44 -3.03 -12.43
CA PHE A 41 0.77 -1.86 -11.64
C PHE A 41 0.91 -2.19 -10.14
N MET A 42 -0.20 -2.27 -9.42
CA MET A 42 -0.16 -2.48 -7.96
C MET A 42 -1.49 -3.01 -7.42
N ILE A 43 -1.46 -3.50 -6.19
CA ILE A 43 -2.65 -3.76 -5.38
C ILE A 43 -2.58 -2.90 -4.13
N GLN A 44 -3.67 -2.22 -3.79
CA GLN A 44 -3.73 -1.25 -2.69
C GLN A 44 -4.84 -1.60 -1.70
N GLY A 45 -4.53 -1.49 -0.43
CA GLY A 45 -5.47 -1.76 0.64
C GLY A 45 -5.11 -1.08 1.95
N GLY A 46 -5.72 -1.53 3.03
CA GLY A 46 -5.40 -1.08 4.38
C GLY A 46 -6.14 0.19 4.83
N GLY A 47 -7.20 0.59 4.16
CA GLY A 47 -7.94 1.80 4.55
C GLY A 47 -9.46 1.69 4.49
N LEU A 48 -9.99 0.81 3.67
CA LEU A 48 -11.43 0.66 3.47
C LEU A 48 -11.92 -0.71 3.94
N THR A 49 -13.14 -0.72 4.45
CA THR A 49 -13.87 -1.95 4.78
C THR A 49 -14.58 -2.52 3.55
N ALA A 50 -15.15 -3.73 3.66
CA ALA A 50 -15.80 -4.41 2.53
C ALA A 50 -16.98 -3.62 1.95
N ASP A 51 -17.61 -2.75 2.73
CA ASP A 51 -18.67 -1.84 2.27
C ASP A 51 -18.14 -0.50 1.73
N MET A 52 -16.83 -0.41 1.46
CA MET A 52 -16.14 0.73 0.87
C MET A 52 -16.18 2.00 1.73
N ARG A 53 -16.22 1.84 3.03
CA ARG A 53 -16.12 2.95 3.98
C ARG A 53 -14.74 3.03 4.59
N ASP A 54 -14.32 4.24 4.92
CA ASP A 54 -13.08 4.44 5.65
C ASP A 54 -13.11 3.71 6.99
N LYS A 55 -12.04 2.96 7.27
CA LYS A 55 -11.87 2.32 8.58
C LYS A 55 -11.73 3.40 9.65
N ALA A 56 -12.49 3.27 10.75
CA ALA A 56 -12.42 4.20 11.88
C ALA A 56 -11.07 4.13 12.61
N ASN A 57 -10.75 5.20 13.35
CA ASN A 57 -9.55 5.30 14.21
C ASN A 57 -8.23 5.38 13.43
N GLN A 58 -8.23 6.08 12.32
CA GLN A 58 -6.97 6.42 11.63
C GLN A 58 -6.14 7.37 12.49
N LYS A 59 -4.82 7.14 12.47
CA LYS A 59 -3.84 7.99 13.17
C LYS A 59 -3.47 9.19 12.30
N ASP A 60 -2.69 10.11 12.86
CA ASP A 60 -2.19 11.27 12.14
C ASP A 60 -1.28 10.85 10.97
N PRO A 61 -1.22 11.65 9.91
CA PRO A 61 -0.29 11.42 8.81
C PRO A 61 1.17 11.42 9.27
N ILE A 62 2.00 10.67 8.53
CA ILE A 62 3.42 10.54 8.83
C ILE A 62 4.29 11.21 7.76
N LYS A 63 5.53 11.50 8.14
CA LYS A 63 6.55 11.99 7.22
C LYS A 63 6.81 10.97 6.12
N ASN A 64 6.93 11.44 4.89
CA ASN A 64 7.28 10.62 3.73
C ASN A 64 8.79 10.31 3.75
N GLU A 65 9.13 9.03 3.78
CA GLU A 65 10.52 8.56 3.81
C GLU A 65 11.01 8.04 2.45
N ALA A 66 10.42 8.50 1.34
CA ALA A 66 10.79 8.03 -0.01
C ALA A 66 12.23 8.38 -0.41
N GLU A 67 12.91 9.26 0.31
CA GLU A 67 14.33 9.59 0.12
C GLU A 67 15.29 8.51 0.64
N ASN A 68 14.77 7.38 1.11
CA ASN A 68 15.56 6.30 1.71
C ASN A 68 16.35 5.43 0.72
N GLY A 69 16.27 5.72 -0.57
CA GLY A 69 16.99 4.99 -1.62
C GLY A 69 16.35 3.67 -2.07
N LEU A 70 15.23 3.26 -1.45
CA LEU A 70 14.50 2.06 -1.85
C LEU A 70 13.61 2.35 -3.07
N LYS A 71 13.54 1.36 -3.97
CA LYS A 71 12.79 1.50 -5.23
C LYS A 71 11.48 0.74 -5.18
N ASN A 72 10.50 1.26 -5.92
CA ASN A 72 9.19 0.62 -6.10
C ASN A 72 9.29 -0.51 -7.14
N ASP A 73 10.09 -1.52 -6.85
CA ASP A 73 10.25 -2.71 -7.67
C ASP A 73 9.14 -3.73 -7.37
N ARG A 74 8.93 -4.68 -8.29
CA ARG A 74 7.95 -5.76 -8.10
C ARG A 74 8.17 -6.45 -6.75
N GLY A 75 7.08 -6.62 -6.00
CA GLY A 75 7.06 -7.28 -4.71
C GLY A 75 7.36 -6.37 -3.52
N THR A 76 7.73 -5.10 -3.75
CA THR A 76 7.92 -4.15 -2.64
C THR A 76 6.60 -3.59 -2.15
N VAL A 77 6.59 -3.18 -0.87
CA VAL A 77 5.44 -2.57 -0.20
C VAL A 77 5.75 -1.12 0.09
N ALA A 78 4.85 -0.24 -0.32
CA ALA A 78 5.00 1.20 -0.15
C ALA A 78 3.73 1.84 0.39
N MET A 79 3.84 3.06 0.94
CA MET A 79 2.70 3.79 1.47
C MET A 79 1.95 4.54 0.38
N ALA A 80 0.65 4.31 0.31
CA ALA A 80 -0.25 5.16 -0.45
C ALA A 80 -0.40 6.51 0.26
N ARG A 81 -0.63 7.56 -0.51
CA ARG A 81 -0.82 8.92 -0.02
C ARG A 81 -1.63 9.76 -1.01
N THR A 82 -2.05 10.92 -0.56
CA THR A 82 -2.60 11.94 -1.46
C THR A 82 -1.46 12.71 -2.16
N GLN A 83 -1.78 13.77 -2.89
CA GLN A 83 -0.77 14.63 -3.51
C GLN A 83 0.07 15.43 -2.49
N VAL A 84 -0.38 15.52 -1.25
CA VAL A 84 0.41 16.10 -0.15
C VAL A 84 1.51 15.10 0.23
N VAL A 85 2.75 15.56 0.25
CA VAL A 85 3.93 14.69 0.45
C VAL A 85 3.84 13.88 1.74
N ASP A 86 3.50 14.53 2.86
CA ASP A 86 3.43 13.92 4.18
C ASP A 86 1.97 13.63 4.58
N SER A 87 1.23 12.93 3.72
CA SER A 87 -0.20 12.63 3.94
C SER A 87 -0.53 11.15 4.17
N ALA A 88 0.47 10.28 4.16
CA ALA A 88 0.24 8.84 4.35
C ALA A 88 -0.28 8.54 5.76
N THR A 89 -1.27 7.67 5.85
CA THR A 89 -1.83 7.20 7.13
C THR A 89 -1.73 5.67 7.21
N SER A 90 -2.77 4.94 6.80
CA SER A 90 -2.82 3.48 6.94
C SER A 90 -2.70 2.72 5.63
N GLN A 91 -3.08 3.33 4.51
CA GLN A 91 -3.15 2.63 3.22
C GLN A 91 -1.75 2.35 2.66
N PHE A 92 -1.59 1.16 2.13
CA PHE A 92 -0.35 0.71 1.49
C PHE A 92 -0.67 0.04 0.17
N PHE A 93 0.35 -0.13 -0.66
CA PHE A 93 0.22 -0.92 -1.88
C PHE A 93 1.42 -1.86 -2.05
N ILE A 94 1.18 -2.92 -2.80
CA ILE A 94 2.22 -3.87 -3.20
C ILE A 94 2.44 -3.71 -4.69
N ASN A 95 3.67 -3.44 -5.08
CA ASN A 95 4.03 -3.28 -6.49
C ASN A 95 3.96 -4.62 -7.22
N ILE A 96 3.22 -4.67 -8.32
CA ILE A 96 3.07 -5.85 -9.17
C ILE A 96 4.16 -5.88 -10.25
N ASP A 97 4.70 -4.73 -10.58
CA ASP A 97 5.75 -4.55 -11.58
C ASP A 97 6.78 -3.55 -11.04
N ASP A 98 7.86 -3.36 -11.78
CA ASP A 98 8.84 -2.34 -11.47
C ASP A 98 8.27 -0.97 -11.86
N ASN A 99 7.85 -0.20 -10.87
CA ASN A 99 7.18 1.08 -11.07
C ASN A 99 8.14 2.24 -10.79
N ASP A 100 9.11 2.43 -11.64
CA ASP A 100 10.16 3.44 -11.47
C ASP A 100 9.60 4.87 -11.36
N PHE A 101 8.46 5.15 -11.97
CA PHE A 101 7.80 6.46 -11.90
C PHE A 101 7.26 6.79 -10.50
N LEU A 102 7.19 5.82 -9.59
CA LEU A 102 6.81 6.03 -8.18
C LEU A 102 8.01 6.33 -7.28
N ASN A 103 9.23 6.21 -7.79
CA ASN A 103 10.44 6.50 -7.03
C ASN A 103 10.64 8.02 -6.89
N GLN A 104 11.35 8.42 -5.83
CA GLN A 104 11.70 9.83 -5.67
C GLN A 104 12.64 10.27 -6.81
N THR A 105 12.27 11.34 -7.50
CA THR A 105 13.08 11.97 -8.54
C THR A 105 13.57 13.35 -8.13
N ALA A 106 12.85 14.04 -7.23
CA ALA A 106 13.20 15.35 -6.70
C ALA A 106 12.49 15.60 -5.37
N PRO A 107 13.01 16.47 -4.49
CA PRO A 107 12.35 16.81 -3.22
C PRO A 107 11.21 17.83 -3.43
N THR A 108 10.32 17.56 -4.37
CA THR A 108 9.17 18.41 -4.74
C THR A 108 7.89 17.60 -4.58
N ALA A 109 6.72 18.27 -4.57
CA ALA A 109 5.43 17.60 -4.44
C ALA A 109 5.20 16.54 -5.53
N GLN A 110 5.62 16.80 -6.77
CA GLN A 110 5.45 15.87 -7.88
C GLN A 110 6.54 14.79 -7.93
N GLY A 111 7.75 15.10 -7.46
CA GLY A 111 8.92 14.23 -7.58
C GLY A 111 9.30 13.49 -6.31
N PHE A 112 8.61 13.72 -5.19
CA PHE A 112 9.00 13.13 -3.90
C PHE A 112 8.87 11.61 -3.87
N GLY A 113 7.89 11.06 -4.57
CA GLY A 113 7.70 9.63 -4.70
C GLY A 113 6.93 9.01 -3.55
N TYR A 114 6.98 7.69 -3.49
CA TYR A 114 6.25 6.85 -2.54
C TYR A 114 7.24 6.03 -1.73
N ALA A 115 7.10 6.07 -0.41
CA ALA A 115 8.04 5.46 0.53
C ALA A 115 7.89 3.94 0.55
N VAL A 116 8.88 3.23 0.03
CA VAL A 116 9.00 1.78 0.19
C VAL A 116 9.50 1.48 1.60
N PHE A 117 8.82 0.56 2.28
CA PHE A 117 9.16 0.19 3.67
C PHE A 117 9.25 -1.31 3.90
N GLY A 118 9.05 -2.12 2.88
CA GLY A 118 9.12 -3.57 2.99
C GLY A 118 9.03 -4.28 1.65
N LYS A 119 9.02 -5.60 1.72
CA LYS A 119 8.84 -6.46 0.55
C LYS A 119 8.09 -7.74 0.94
N VAL A 120 7.43 -8.34 -0.03
CA VAL A 120 6.82 -9.67 0.12
C VAL A 120 7.92 -10.71 0.02
N THR A 121 8.10 -11.51 1.08
CA THR A 121 9.09 -12.60 1.11
C THR A 121 8.46 -13.97 0.88
N ASP A 122 7.15 -14.09 1.13
CA ASP A 122 6.38 -15.30 0.84
C ASP A 122 4.95 -14.89 0.47
N GLY A 123 4.35 -15.61 -0.48
CA GLY A 123 2.97 -15.37 -0.91
C GLY A 123 2.82 -14.53 -2.18
N MET A 124 3.88 -14.35 -3.00
CA MET A 124 3.73 -13.66 -4.28
C MET A 124 2.73 -14.36 -5.22
N ALA A 125 2.55 -15.67 -5.09
CA ALA A 125 1.50 -16.38 -5.83
C ALA A 125 0.09 -15.87 -5.45
N THR A 126 -0.13 -15.54 -4.17
CA THR A 126 -1.37 -14.91 -3.70
C THR A 126 -1.52 -13.50 -4.26
N VAL A 127 -0.46 -12.70 -4.26
CA VAL A 127 -0.45 -11.37 -4.90
C VAL A 127 -0.81 -11.48 -6.38
N ASP A 128 -0.22 -12.43 -7.09
CA ASP A 128 -0.51 -12.66 -8.51
C ASP A 128 -1.94 -13.17 -8.75
N ALA A 129 -2.52 -13.89 -7.81
CA ALA A 129 -3.94 -14.26 -7.88
C ALA A 129 -4.84 -13.02 -7.69
N ILE A 130 -4.50 -12.14 -6.75
CA ILE A 130 -5.24 -10.90 -6.50
C ILE A 130 -5.21 -9.98 -7.74
N ARG A 131 -4.05 -9.79 -8.36
CA ARG A 131 -3.92 -8.89 -9.52
C ARG A 131 -4.78 -9.28 -10.71
N LYS A 132 -5.19 -10.53 -10.78
CA LYS A 132 -5.98 -11.09 -11.90
C LYS A 132 -7.49 -11.07 -11.68
N VAL A 133 -7.96 -10.65 -10.51
CA VAL A 133 -9.40 -10.62 -10.23
C VAL A 133 -10.09 -9.59 -11.11
N ARG A 134 -11.36 -9.84 -11.38
CA ARG A 134 -12.19 -8.89 -12.11
C ARG A 134 -12.43 -7.64 -11.25
N THR A 135 -12.27 -6.47 -11.84
CA THR A 135 -12.47 -5.18 -11.20
C THR A 135 -13.50 -4.33 -11.93
N GLY A 136 -14.00 -3.30 -11.25
CA GLY A 136 -14.92 -2.33 -11.81
C GLY A 136 -15.03 -1.12 -10.90
N ASP A 137 -15.94 -0.23 -11.23
CA ASP A 137 -16.16 0.97 -10.43
C ASP A 137 -17.15 0.69 -9.29
N SER A 138 -16.89 1.33 -8.15
CA SER A 138 -17.79 1.30 -6.99
C SER A 138 -17.88 2.71 -6.39
N GLY A 139 -18.99 3.39 -6.64
CA GLY A 139 -19.17 4.79 -6.22
C GLY A 139 -18.10 5.70 -6.84
N MET A 140 -17.33 6.36 -5.99
CA MET A 140 -16.21 7.24 -6.39
C MET A 140 -14.90 6.49 -6.64
N HIS A 141 -14.87 5.19 -6.37
CA HIS A 141 -13.66 4.37 -6.48
C HIS A 141 -13.63 3.61 -7.80
N GLN A 142 -12.45 3.54 -8.41
CA GLN A 142 -12.18 2.80 -9.65
C GLN A 142 -11.29 1.58 -9.34
N ASP A 143 -11.32 0.62 -10.26
CA ASP A 143 -10.48 -0.59 -10.18
C ASP A 143 -10.70 -1.39 -8.88
N VAL A 144 -11.95 -1.43 -8.41
CA VAL A 144 -12.34 -2.17 -7.21
C VAL A 144 -12.60 -3.64 -7.57
N PRO A 145 -12.03 -4.61 -6.83
CA PRO A 145 -12.36 -6.02 -7.05
C PRO A 145 -13.87 -6.28 -6.96
N ALA A 146 -14.38 -7.08 -7.89
CA ALA A 146 -15.81 -7.41 -7.95
C ALA A 146 -16.30 -8.16 -6.70
N GLU A 147 -15.39 -8.89 -6.06
CA GLU A 147 -15.62 -9.55 -4.76
C GLU A 147 -14.57 -9.02 -3.77
N ALA A 148 -14.99 -8.72 -2.54
CA ALA A 148 -14.11 -8.18 -1.52
C ALA A 148 -12.94 -9.16 -1.22
N ILE A 149 -11.72 -8.62 -1.18
CA ILE A 149 -10.50 -9.37 -0.86
C ILE A 149 -9.97 -8.84 0.47
N THR A 150 -10.16 -9.63 1.50
CA THR A 150 -9.72 -9.32 2.87
C THR A 150 -8.38 -9.92 3.19
#